data_15ca2a165628ebc3f3cf259b47b07367
#
_entry.id   15ca2a165628ebc3f3cf259b47b07367
#
_cell.length_a   1.000
_cell.length_b   1.000
_cell.length_c   1.000
_cell.angle_alpha   90.00
_cell.angle_beta   90.00
_cell.angle_gamma   90.00
#
_symmetry.space_group_name_H-M   'P 1'
#
loop_
_entity.id
_entity.type
_entity.pdbx_description
1 polymer ?
#
loop_
_entity_poly.entity_id
_entity_poly.type
_entity_poly.pdbx_seq_one_letter_code
_entity_poly.pdbx_strand_id
1 'polypeptide(L)'
;MGVPTYRSVSQVNELERCPEAYRLGRIKRAWKKPAAWLPQGTAVHYAAEMWEKSGRTMSLEEAQNAFKQSYTDEVAKYAATTPNFDFWERSGPYNGRTDIERRWGIGVAQVETYIGYYEKYPEKVPWVSPDGLAIELSFDVEFGGIPVRGLIDKVEDGEPEDLKTGKKPGSDFQLATYAGALKVKYDLPFKTGRYWMAQQGKPTRDYDLSGWSIQRLADVYGEADEQIKAENFDPKPSVETCQFCSVRNSCNFAMA
;
A
#
# COMPACT_ATOMS: atom_id res chain seq x y z
N MET A 1 3.34 -25.20 4.12
CA MET A 1 3.73 -23.80 3.91
C MET A 1 3.30 -23.06 5.16
N GLY A 2 4.15 -22.22 5.73
CA GLY A 2 3.93 -21.70 7.08
C GLY A 2 3.19 -20.35 7.09
N VAL A 3 2.59 -20.08 8.23
CA VAL A 3 2.10 -18.75 8.63
C VAL A 3 3.28 -17.76 8.55
N PRO A 4 3.11 -16.55 8.02
CA PRO A 4 4.18 -15.54 8.05
C PRO A 4 4.70 -15.31 9.47
N THR A 5 6.01 -15.17 9.62
CA THR A 5 6.67 -14.99 10.94
C THR A 5 6.60 -13.56 11.46
N TYR A 6 6.12 -12.62 10.66
CA TYR A 6 5.95 -11.21 10.98
C TYR A 6 4.54 -10.75 10.62
N ARG A 7 4.14 -9.58 11.13
CA ARG A 7 2.88 -8.91 10.78
C ARG A 7 3.16 -7.66 9.96
N SER A 8 2.13 -7.16 9.28
CA SER A 8 2.16 -5.89 8.54
C SER A 8 0.78 -5.26 8.54
N VAL A 9 0.70 -3.96 8.24
CA VAL A 9 -0.57 -3.24 8.09
C VAL A 9 -1.52 -3.98 7.14
N SER A 10 -1.03 -4.40 5.98
CA SER A 10 -1.86 -5.09 4.99
C SER A 10 -2.37 -6.45 5.47
N GLN A 11 -1.63 -7.15 6.34
CA GLN A 11 -2.08 -8.40 6.94
C GLN A 11 -3.21 -8.16 7.93
N VAL A 12 -3.08 -7.16 8.81
CA VAL A 12 -4.12 -6.80 9.78
C VAL A 12 -5.39 -6.35 9.07
N ASN A 13 -5.28 -5.41 8.13
CA ASN A 13 -6.41 -4.93 7.34
C ASN A 13 -7.14 -6.05 6.58
N GLU A 14 -6.41 -7.03 6.03
CA GLU A 14 -6.99 -8.16 5.32
C GLU A 14 -7.71 -9.10 6.30
N LEU A 15 -7.12 -9.36 7.47
CA LEU A 15 -7.69 -10.18 8.53
C LEU A 15 -8.97 -9.55 9.11
N GLU A 16 -8.94 -8.25 9.40
CA GLU A 16 -10.11 -7.51 9.89
C GLU A 16 -11.26 -7.51 8.88
N ARG A 17 -10.93 -7.29 7.61
CA ARG A 17 -11.92 -7.31 6.53
C ARG A 17 -12.58 -8.67 6.40
N CYS A 18 -11.80 -9.75 6.33
CA CYS A 18 -12.29 -11.11 6.24
C CYS A 18 -11.16 -12.11 6.54
N PRO A 19 -11.18 -12.78 7.71
CA PRO A 19 -10.16 -13.77 8.07
C PRO A 19 -10.01 -14.90 7.06
N GLU A 20 -11.11 -15.37 6.45
CA GLU A 20 -11.06 -16.40 5.40
C GLU A 20 -10.31 -15.89 4.15
N ALA A 21 -10.47 -14.62 3.76
CA ALA A 21 -9.71 -14.06 2.64
C ALA A 21 -8.21 -14.03 2.95
N TYR A 22 -7.84 -13.68 4.19
CA TYR A 22 -6.45 -13.77 4.66
C TYR A 22 -5.93 -15.21 4.56
N ARG A 23 -6.67 -16.18 5.06
CA ARG A 23 -6.29 -17.62 5.01
C ARG A 23 -6.07 -18.09 3.58
N LEU A 24 -7.03 -17.82 2.70
CA LEU A 24 -6.95 -18.21 1.29
C LEU A 24 -5.79 -17.51 0.58
N GLY A 25 -5.65 -16.20 0.75
CA GLY A 25 -4.69 -15.40 0.02
C GLY A 25 -3.25 -15.54 0.51
N ARG A 26 -3.02 -15.67 1.83
CA ARG A 26 -1.67 -15.65 2.42
C ARG A 26 -1.16 -17.01 2.86
N ILE A 27 -2.03 -17.86 3.40
CA ILE A 27 -1.64 -19.18 3.90
C ILE A 27 -1.78 -20.22 2.80
N LYS A 28 -2.95 -20.29 2.15
CA LYS A 28 -3.23 -21.28 1.08
C LYS A 28 -2.69 -20.86 -0.28
N ARG A 29 -2.33 -19.59 -0.47
CA ARG A 29 -1.84 -19.01 -1.74
C ARG A 29 -2.78 -19.31 -2.91
N ALA A 30 -4.08 -19.21 -2.64
CA ALA A 30 -5.11 -19.38 -3.65
C ALA A 30 -4.92 -18.36 -4.79
N TRP A 31 -5.35 -18.72 -5.99
CA TRP A 31 -5.29 -17.82 -7.13
C TRP A 31 -6.01 -16.49 -6.80
N LYS A 32 -5.33 -15.40 -7.10
CA LYS A 32 -5.85 -14.05 -6.92
C LYS A 32 -6.23 -13.48 -8.26
N LYS A 33 -7.49 -13.04 -8.36
CA LYS A 33 -7.98 -12.35 -9.54
C LYS A 33 -7.20 -11.06 -9.77
N PRO A 34 -6.53 -10.88 -10.92
CA PRO A 34 -5.78 -9.66 -11.21
C PRO A 34 -6.69 -8.45 -11.38
N ALA A 35 -6.12 -7.25 -11.18
CA ALA A 35 -6.80 -5.99 -11.38
C ALA A 35 -5.80 -4.94 -11.90
N ALA A 36 -6.19 -4.19 -12.93
CA ALA A 36 -5.29 -3.25 -13.60
C ALA A 36 -4.82 -2.06 -12.72
N TRP A 37 -5.54 -1.76 -11.64
CA TRP A 37 -5.13 -0.72 -10.67
C TRP A 37 -3.98 -1.16 -9.77
N LEU A 38 -3.71 -2.47 -9.63
CA LEU A 38 -2.58 -2.95 -8.82
C LEU A 38 -1.23 -2.60 -9.48
N PRO A 39 -0.95 -3.02 -10.74
CA PRO A 39 0.26 -2.62 -11.44
C PRO A 39 0.37 -1.09 -11.59
N GLN A 40 -0.75 -0.36 -11.78
CA GLN A 40 -0.72 1.09 -11.86
C GLN A 40 -0.26 1.72 -10.53
N GLY A 41 -0.75 1.24 -9.39
CA GLY A 41 -0.29 1.70 -8.09
C GLY A 41 1.21 1.46 -7.90
N THR A 42 1.67 0.22 -8.09
CA THR A 42 3.09 -0.14 -7.98
C THR A 42 3.99 0.72 -8.87
N ALA A 43 3.59 0.95 -10.12
CA ALA A 43 4.40 1.72 -11.06
C ALA A 43 4.46 3.22 -10.73
N VAL A 44 3.39 3.80 -10.18
CA VAL A 44 3.40 5.21 -9.72
C VAL A 44 4.32 5.37 -8.51
N HIS A 45 4.26 4.46 -7.52
CA HIS A 45 5.18 4.47 -6.38
C HIS A 45 6.63 4.35 -6.86
N TYR A 46 6.92 3.42 -7.78
CA TYR A 46 8.26 3.25 -8.33
C TYR A 46 8.79 4.52 -9.02
N ALA A 47 7.96 5.18 -9.84
CA ALA A 47 8.38 6.40 -10.52
C ALA A 47 8.62 7.55 -9.53
N ALA A 48 7.77 7.71 -8.52
CA ALA A 48 7.94 8.69 -7.46
C ALA A 48 9.22 8.41 -6.64
N GLU A 49 9.46 7.16 -6.27
CA GLU A 49 10.68 6.70 -5.61
C GLU A 49 11.95 7.07 -6.40
N MET A 50 11.98 6.72 -7.69
CA MET A 50 13.13 6.99 -8.56
C MET A 50 13.39 8.49 -8.68
N TRP A 51 12.35 9.28 -8.84
CA TRP A 51 12.47 10.74 -8.91
C TRP A 51 12.99 11.35 -7.60
N GLU A 52 12.45 10.96 -6.45
CA GLU A 52 12.93 11.43 -5.14
C GLU A 52 14.39 10.99 -4.88
N LYS A 53 14.72 9.71 -5.16
CA LYS A 53 16.08 9.17 -4.97
C LYS A 53 17.13 9.76 -5.91
N SER A 54 16.72 10.32 -7.05
CA SER A 54 17.61 11.10 -7.92
C SER A 54 17.99 12.47 -7.33
N GLY A 55 17.47 12.83 -6.15
CA GLY A 55 17.55 14.19 -5.62
C GLY A 55 16.71 15.17 -6.45
N ARG A 56 15.63 14.66 -7.08
CA ARG A 56 14.71 15.42 -7.95
C ARG A 56 15.37 16.00 -9.20
N THR A 57 16.48 15.39 -9.65
CA THR A 57 17.18 15.79 -10.89
C THR A 57 16.67 15.07 -12.12
N MET A 58 15.92 13.97 -11.95
CA MET A 58 15.28 13.26 -13.05
C MET A 58 14.21 14.14 -13.69
N SER A 59 14.22 14.25 -15.01
CA SER A 59 13.19 14.98 -15.77
C SER A 59 11.82 14.29 -15.65
N LEU A 60 10.74 15.06 -15.91
CA LEU A 60 9.40 14.50 -15.97
C LEU A 60 9.30 13.36 -16.99
N GLU A 61 9.91 13.50 -18.16
CA GLU A 61 9.91 12.47 -19.20
C GLU A 61 10.57 11.18 -18.72
N GLU A 62 11.73 11.27 -18.05
CA GLU A 62 12.42 10.11 -17.49
C GLU A 62 11.59 9.42 -16.42
N ALA A 63 10.95 10.17 -15.52
CA ALA A 63 10.07 9.62 -14.49
C ALA A 63 8.82 8.96 -15.09
N GLN A 64 8.21 9.57 -16.10
CA GLN A 64 7.11 8.95 -16.84
C GLN A 64 7.55 7.69 -17.59
N ASN A 65 8.77 7.64 -18.11
CA ASN A 65 9.31 6.44 -18.75
C ASN A 65 9.58 5.34 -17.73
N ALA A 66 10.07 5.67 -16.53
CA ALA A 66 10.17 4.73 -15.41
C ALA A 66 8.81 4.13 -15.03
N PHE A 67 7.75 4.97 -14.93
CA PHE A 67 6.39 4.49 -14.74
C PHE A 67 5.96 3.53 -15.86
N LYS A 68 6.11 3.91 -17.13
CA LYS A 68 5.67 3.13 -18.29
C LYS A 68 6.34 1.74 -18.33
N GLN A 69 7.64 1.70 -18.05
CA GLN A 69 8.39 0.45 -17.99
C GLN A 69 7.89 -0.43 -16.84
N SER A 70 7.84 0.12 -15.63
CA SER A 70 7.36 -0.60 -14.44
C SER A 70 5.93 -1.11 -14.62
N TYR A 71 5.02 -0.28 -15.16
CA TYR A 71 3.64 -0.68 -15.43
C TYR A 71 3.55 -1.85 -16.41
N THR A 72 4.32 -1.78 -17.50
CA THR A 72 4.38 -2.86 -18.49
C THR A 72 4.86 -4.17 -17.87
N ASP A 73 5.93 -4.12 -17.09
CA ASP A 73 6.50 -5.29 -16.43
C ASP A 73 5.54 -5.89 -15.40
N GLU A 74 4.86 -5.05 -14.62
CA GLU A 74 3.87 -5.51 -13.64
C GLU A 74 2.64 -6.13 -14.33
N VAL A 75 2.12 -5.53 -15.41
CA VAL A 75 1.02 -6.12 -16.20
C VAL A 75 1.47 -7.48 -16.77
N ALA A 76 2.70 -7.57 -17.29
CA ALA A 76 3.23 -8.82 -17.83
C ALA A 76 3.32 -9.93 -16.77
N LYS A 77 3.72 -9.62 -15.53
CA LYS A 77 3.73 -10.58 -14.40
C LYS A 77 2.34 -11.17 -14.14
N TYR A 78 1.29 -10.34 -14.10
CA TYR A 78 -0.08 -10.82 -13.92
C TYR A 78 -0.58 -11.59 -15.15
N ALA A 79 -0.25 -11.13 -16.36
CA ALA A 79 -0.62 -11.79 -17.61
C ALA A 79 0.04 -13.17 -17.77
N ALA A 80 1.23 -13.39 -17.21
CA ALA A 80 1.89 -14.69 -17.21
C ALA A 80 1.04 -15.79 -16.54
N THR A 81 0.25 -15.45 -15.53
CA THR A 81 -0.64 -16.38 -14.84
C THR A 81 -2.10 -16.27 -15.28
N THR A 82 -2.50 -15.13 -15.81
CA THR A 82 -3.87 -14.85 -16.25
C THR A 82 -3.86 -14.07 -17.56
N PRO A 83 -3.54 -14.73 -18.70
CA PRO A 83 -3.34 -14.05 -19.99
C PRO A 83 -4.63 -13.50 -20.61
N ASN A 84 -5.77 -14.07 -20.25
CA ASN A 84 -7.05 -13.52 -20.71
C ASN A 84 -7.49 -12.36 -19.82
N PHE A 85 -7.38 -11.15 -20.34
CA PHE A 85 -7.73 -9.92 -19.63
C PHE A 85 -9.23 -9.81 -19.28
N ASP A 86 -10.10 -10.56 -19.91
CA ASP A 86 -11.54 -10.58 -19.56
C ASP A 86 -11.80 -11.24 -18.20
N PHE A 87 -10.85 -12.05 -17.71
CA PHE A 87 -10.88 -12.58 -16.34
C PHE A 87 -10.35 -11.60 -15.27
N TRP A 88 -9.76 -10.48 -15.68
CA TRP A 88 -9.30 -9.48 -14.73
C TRP A 88 -10.50 -8.75 -14.08
N GLU A 89 -10.25 -8.15 -12.94
CA GLU A 89 -11.29 -7.41 -12.21
C GLU A 89 -11.76 -6.20 -13.01
N ARG A 90 -13.05 -5.93 -12.96
CA ARG A 90 -13.65 -4.77 -13.63
C ARG A 90 -13.55 -3.53 -12.77
N SER A 91 -13.27 -2.39 -13.37
CA SER A 91 -13.25 -1.08 -12.72
C SER A 91 -14.47 -0.26 -13.18
N GLY A 92 -15.61 -0.46 -12.53
CA GLY A 92 -16.87 0.10 -12.99
C GLY A 92 -17.27 -0.47 -14.37
N PRO A 93 -17.47 0.39 -15.40
CA PRO A 93 -17.84 -0.09 -16.73
C PRO A 93 -16.70 -0.70 -17.53
N TYR A 94 -15.45 -0.52 -17.09
CA TYR A 94 -14.26 -0.94 -17.83
C TYR A 94 -13.93 -2.42 -17.53
N ASN A 95 -13.79 -3.24 -18.58
CA ASN A 95 -13.24 -4.59 -18.46
C ASN A 95 -11.71 -4.53 -18.31
N GLY A 96 -11.08 -5.68 -18.05
CA GLY A 96 -9.64 -5.72 -17.78
C GLY A 96 -8.79 -5.11 -18.88
N ARG A 97 -9.05 -5.41 -20.15
CA ARG A 97 -8.30 -4.86 -21.29
C ARG A 97 -8.42 -3.33 -21.35
N THR A 98 -9.64 -2.82 -21.35
CA THR A 98 -9.91 -1.37 -21.42
C THR A 98 -9.37 -0.66 -20.16
N ASP A 99 -9.42 -1.29 -18.99
CA ASP A 99 -8.89 -0.68 -17.76
C ASP A 99 -7.36 -0.64 -17.76
N ILE A 100 -6.67 -1.65 -18.33
CA ILE A 100 -5.21 -1.62 -18.50
C ILE A 100 -4.78 -0.41 -19.33
N GLU A 101 -5.41 -0.19 -20.49
CA GLU A 101 -5.10 0.97 -21.35
C GLU A 101 -5.41 2.30 -20.63
N ARG A 102 -6.56 2.38 -19.98
CA ARG A 102 -6.96 3.57 -19.23
C ARG A 102 -6.00 3.88 -18.07
N ARG A 103 -5.55 2.85 -17.35
CA ARG A 103 -4.64 2.98 -16.21
C ARG A 103 -3.25 3.47 -16.59
N TRP A 104 -2.81 3.17 -17.79
CA TRP A 104 -1.59 3.76 -18.34
C TRP A 104 -1.66 5.30 -18.36
N GLY A 105 -2.70 5.88 -18.95
CA GLY A 105 -2.87 7.34 -19.00
C GLY A 105 -3.04 7.96 -17.61
N ILE A 106 -3.79 7.31 -16.72
CA ILE A 106 -3.98 7.77 -15.33
C ILE A 106 -2.64 7.80 -14.60
N GLY A 107 -1.82 6.75 -14.72
CA GLY A 107 -0.54 6.69 -14.01
C GLY A 107 0.45 7.74 -14.51
N VAL A 108 0.53 7.95 -15.83
CA VAL A 108 1.37 9.02 -16.42
C VAL A 108 0.98 10.40 -15.84
N ALA A 109 -0.32 10.70 -15.78
CA ALA A 109 -0.81 11.95 -15.21
C ALA A 109 -0.55 12.05 -13.69
N GLN A 110 -0.61 10.94 -12.96
CA GLN A 110 -0.33 10.91 -11.52
C GLN A 110 1.15 11.19 -11.21
N VAL A 111 2.08 10.67 -12.04
CA VAL A 111 3.51 10.98 -11.93
C VAL A 111 3.77 12.47 -12.19
N GLU A 112 3.19 13.03 -13.26
CA GLU A 112 3.28 14.46 -13.56
C GLU A 112 2.75 15.32 -12.40
N THR A 113 1.59 14.94 -11.86
CA THR A 113 0.97 15.66 -10.74
C THR A 113 1.83 15.62 -9.47
N TYR A 114 2.47 14.47 -9.19
CA TYR A 114 3.37 14.30 -8.05
C TYR A 114 4.59 15.20 -8.19
N ILE A 115 5.27 15.14 -9.31
CA ILE A 115 6.46 15.93 -9.60
C ILE A 115 6.13 17.43 -9.56
N GLY A 116 5.10 17.87 -10.28
CA GLY A 116 4.68 19.28 -10.31
C GLY A 116 4.29 19.84 -8.94
N TYR A 117 3.78 19.01 -8.03
CA TYR A 117 3.55 19.43 -6.65
C TYR A 117 4.85 19.74 -5.93
N TYR A 118 5.83 18.85 -5.98
CA TYR A 118 7.10 19.04 -5.26
C TYR A 118 8.06 20.03 -5.95
N GLU A 119 7.93 20.27 -7.25
CA GLU A 119 8.58 21.39 -7.91
C GLU A 119 8.05 22.75 -7.42
N LYS A 120 6.74 22.81 -7.12
CA LYS A 120 6.10 24.00 -6.54
C LYS A 120 6.44 24.20 -5.06
N TYR A 121 6.73 23.13 -4.33
CA TYR A 121 7.06 23.14 -2.91
C TYR A 121 8.43 22.47 -2.67
N PRO A 122 9.53 23.07 -3.17
CA PRO A 122 10.85 22.45 -3.15
C PRO A 122 11.43 22.29 -1.72
N GLU A 123 10.91 23.03 -0.75
CA GLU A 123 11.26 22.91 0.68
C GLU A 123 10.79 21.61 1.32
N LYS A 124 9.79 20.96 0.72
CA LYS A 124 9.23 19.69 1.20
C LYS A 124 10.10 18.51 0.77
N VAL A 125 11.23 18.35 1.45
CA VAL A 125 12.21 17.32 1.13
C VAL A 125 12.05 16.09 2.01
N PRO A 126 12.38 14.90 1.50
CA PRO A 126 12.42 13.71 2.32
C PRO A 126 13.45 13.85 3.45
N TRP A 127 13.09 13.34 4.62
CA TRP A 127 14.03 13.27 5.74
C TRP A 127 15.22 12.35 5.40
N VAL A 128 16.41 12.73 5.86
CA VAL A 128 17.60 11.89 5.77
C VAL A 128 17.79 11.17 7.10
N SER A 129 17.49 9.87 7.10
CA SER A 129 17.67 9.01 8.26
C SER A 129 19.12 8.55 8.40
N PRO A 130 19.50 7.96 9.54
CA PRO A 130 20.78 7.25 9.66
C PRO A 130 20.98 6.13 8.62
N ASP A 131 19.89 5.57 8.09
CA ASP A 131 19.91 4.51 7.06
C ASP A 131 19.85 5.05 5.62
N GLY A 132 19.82 6.37 5.44
CA GLY A 132 19.76 7.06 4.15
C GLY A 132 18.48 7.85 3.95
N LEU A 133 18.22 8.24 2.69
CA LEU A 133 17.02 9.01 2.32
C LEU A 133 15.75 8.22 2.65
N ALA A 134 14.83 8.84 3.38
CA ALA A 134 13.60 8.19 3.85
C ALA A 134 12.51 8.17 2.74
N ILE A 135 12.83 7.47 1.66
CA ILE A 135 11.96 7.11 0.55
C ILE A 135 11.94 5.59 0.43
N GLU A 136 10.76 4.96 0.43
CA GLU A 136 10.57 3.51 0.55
C GLU A 136 11.39 2.98 1.74
N LEU A 137 11.27 3.69 2.87
CA LEU A 137 12.04 3.39 4.07
C LEU A 137 11.54 2.10 4.71
N SER A 138 12.38 1.05 4.67
CA SER A 138 12.05 -0.22 5.29
C SER A 138 12.17 -0.16 6.80
N PHE A 139 11.22 -0.81 7.47
CA PHE A 139 11.31 -1.04 8.91
C PHE A 139 11.04 -2.50 9.27
N ASP A 140 11.71 -2.93 10.31
CA ASP A 140 11.53 -4.21 10.99
C ASP A 140 11.62 -3.89 12.49
N VAL A 141 10.49 -3.84 13.15
CA VAL A 141 10.34 -3.44 14.56
C VAL A 141 9.45 -4.41 15.29
N GLU A 142 9.45 -4.33 16.63
CA GLU A 142 8.53 -5.11 17.45
C GLU A 142 7.55 -4.19 18.19
N PHE A 143 6.27 -4.55 18.15
CA PHE A 143 5.25 -4.00 19.02
C PHE A 143 4.76 -5.09 19.96
N GLY A 144 5.05 -4.94 21.27
CA GLY A 144 4.70 -5.94 22.26
C GLY A 144 5.30 -7.34 22.01
N GLY A 145 6.50 -7.41 21.45
CA GLY A 145 7.16 -8.67 21.08
C GLY A 145 6.67 -9.30 19.77
N ILE A 146 5.76 -8.63 19.04
CA ILE A 146 5.30 -9.09 17.73
C ILE A 146 6.15 -8.40 16.65
N PRO A 147 6.88 -9.15 15.78
CA PRO A 147 7.64 -8.59 14.68
C PRO A 147 6.70 -7.95 13.64
N VAL A 148 6.94 -6.69 13.31
CA VAL A 148 6.15 -5.91 12.33
C VAL A 148 7.09 -5.33 11.28
N ARG A 149 6.76 -5.58 10.01
CA ARG A 149 7.54 -5.14 8.85
C ARG A 149 6.71 -4.33 7.89
N GLY A 150 7.36 -3.37 7.25
CA GLY A 150 6.74 -2.56 6.21
C GLY A 150 7.73 -1.65 5.51
N LEU A 151 7.16 -0.87 4.60
CA LEU A 151 7.82 0.22 3.89
C LEU A 151 7.01 1.48 4.14
N ILE A 152 7.69 2.60 4.36
CA ILE A 152 7.09 3.93 4.45
C ILE A 152 7.48 4.66 3.17
N ASP A 153 6.49 5.04 2.38
CA ASP A 153 6.73 5.62 1.05
C ASP A 153 7.64 6.86 1.14
N LYS A 154 7.36 7.73 2.12
CA LYS A 154 8.16 8.92 2.39
C LYS A 154 8.06 9.34 3.86
N VAL A 155 9.14 9.88 4.40
CA VAL A 155 9.12 10.62 5.67
C VAL A 155 9.54 12.06 5.39
N GLU A 156 8.76 13.04 5.84
CA GLU A 156 9.02 14.48 5.70
C GLU A 156 8.87 15.13 7.07
N ASP A 157 9.85 15.90 7.51
CA ASP A 157 9.88 16.54 8.82
C ASP A 157 9.66 15.58 10.01
N GLY A 158 10.06 14.31 9.85
CA GLY A 158 9.88 13.27 10.86
C GLY A 158 8.48 12.64 10.88
N GLU A 159 7.59 13.00 9.96
CA GLU A 159 6.23 12.51 9.81
C GLU A 159 6.10 11.57 8.61
N PRO A 160 5.40 10.43 8.76
CA PRO A 160 5.18 9.52 7.64
C PRO A 160 4.15 10.08 6.65
N GLU A 161 4.46 9.95 5.38
CA GLU A 161 3.58 10.21 4.26
C GLU A 161 3.44 8.94 3.41
N ASP A 162 2.20 8.57 3.06
CA ASP A 162 1.91 7.41 2.23
C ASP A 162 1.19 7.84 0.95
N LEU A 163 1.70 7.44 -0.20
CA LEU A 163 1.18 7.77 -1.52
C LEU A 163 -0.01 6.86 -1.87
N LYS A 164 -1.14 7.45 -2.19
CA LYS A 164 -2.34 6.74 -2.62
C LYS A 164 -2.73 7.09 -4.04
N THR A 165 -2.72 6.10 -4.91
CA THR A 165 -3.17 6.24 -6.31
C THR A 165 -4.68 6.09 -6.47
N GLY A 166 -5.36 5.59 -5.44
CA GLY A 166 -6.81 5.44 -5.37
C GLY A 166 -7.56 6.72 -4.99
N LYS A 167 -8.91 6.58 -4.88
CA LYS A 167 -9.81 7.71 -4.55
C LYS A 167 -9.86 8.04 -3.06
N LYS A 168 -9.59 7.07 -2.21
CA LYS A 168 -9.72 7.20 -0.75
C LYS A 168 -8.35 7.10 -0.09
N PRO A 169 -8.10 7.86 0.98
CA PRO A 169 -6.94 7.66 1.82
C PRO A 169 -7.01 6.29 2.52
N GLY A 170 -5.93 5.90 3.16
CA GLY A 170 -5.90 4.75 4.05
C GLY A 170 -6.48 5.03 5.43
N SER A 171 -6.25 4.12 6.36
CA SER A 171 -6.69 4.25 7.75
C SER A 171 -5.64 4.97 8.61
N ASP A 172 -6.06 5.59 9.70
CA ASP A 172 -5.17 6.13 10.73
C ASP A 172 -4.25 5.06 11.32
N PHE A 173 -4.69 3.79 11.40
CA PHE A 173 -3.88 2.65 11.81
C PHE A 173 -2.61 2.48 10.96
N GLN A 174 -2.69 2.65 9.64
CA GLN A 174 -1.52 2.58 8.77
C GLN A 174 -0.50 3.66 9.12
N LEU A 175 -0.95 4.92 9.24
CA LEU A 175 -0.09 6.04 9.61
C LEU A 175 0.47 5.89 11.03
N ALA A 176 -0.35 5.40 11.97
CA ALA A 176 0.08 5.12 13.32
C ALA A 176 1.16 4.03 13.37
N THR A 177 1.02 2.97 12.57
CA THR A 177 2.07 1.93 12.46
C THR A 177 3.38 2.53 11.97
N TYR A 178 3.33 3.39 10.96
CA TYR A 178 4.52 4.04 10.40
C TYR A 178 5.16 5.00 11.41
N ALA A 179 4.37 5.86 12.03
CA ALA A 179 4.86 6.77 13.08
C ALA A 179 5.39 5.99 14.29
N GLY A 180 4.75 4.89 14.67
CA GLY A 180 5.22 4.00 15.72
C GLY A 180 6.55 3.33 15.38
N ALA A 181 6.73 2.87 14.13
CA ALA A 181 7.99 2.32 13.66
C ALA A 181 9.11 3.36 13.66
N LEU A 182 8.83 4.59 13.21
CA LEU A 182 9.77 5.71 13.28
C LEU A 182 10.14 6.06 14.72
N LYS A 183 9.17 6.04 15.65
CA LYS A 183 9.41 6.25 17.07
C LYS A 183 10.32 5.19 17.67
N VAL A 184 10.04 3.91 17.40
CA VAL A 184 10.82 2.80 17.94
C VAL A 184 12.24 2.78 17.36
N LYS A 185 12.39 3.01 16.05
CA LYS A 185 13.68 2.86 15.35
C LYS A 185 14.57 4.10 15.46
N TYR A 186 13.99 5.30 15.46
CA TYR A 186 14.74 6.56 15.33
C TYR A 186 14.37 7.60 16.40
N ASP A 187 13.50 7.27 17.34
CA ASP A 187 13.01 8.18 18.40
C ASP A 187 12.31 9.44 17.85
N LEU A 188 11.73 9.36 16.66
CA LEU A 188 10.98 10.46 16.06
C LEU A 188 9.64 10.72 16.77
N PRO A 189 9.03 11.91 16.59
CA PRO A 189 7.72 12.22 17.15
C PRO A 189 6.64 11.25 16.66
N PHE A 190 5.73 10.87 17.56
CA PHE A 190 4.55 10.05 17.24
C PHE A 190 3.30 10.93 17.40
N LYS A 191 3.03 11.80 16.45
CA LYS A 191 1.96 12.81 16.55
C LYS A 191 1.01 12.82 15.38
N THR A 192 1.54 12.87 14.18
CA THR A 192 0.79 13.06 12.95
C THR A 192 1.35 12.20 11.83
N GLY A 193 0.61 12.13 10.73
CA GLY A 193 0.99 11.53 9.47
C GLY A 193 -0.04 11.90 8.42
N ARG A 194 0.27 11.71 7.14
CA ARG A 194 -0.64 12.10 6.07
C ARG A 194 -0.60 11.17 4.88
N TYR A 195 -1.59 11.31 4.01
CA TYR A 195 -1.66 10.64 2.72
C TYR A 195 -1.42 11.64 1.60
N TRP A 196 -0.54 11.30 0.66
CA TRP A 196 -0.44 12.04 -0.60
C TRP A 196 -1.38 11.42 -1.62
N MET A 197 -2.37 12.18 -2.09
CA MET A 197 -3.46 11.66 -2.93
C MET A 197 -3.20 11.95 -4.41
N ALA A 198 -2.75 10.95 -5.18
CA ALA A 198 -2.36 11.14 -6.57
C ALA A 198 -3.49 11.60 -7.50
N GLN A 199 -4.75 11.25 -7.19
CA GLN A 199 -5.90 11.75 -7.96
C GLN A 199 -6.27 13.21 -7.64
N GLN A 200 -5.90 13.72 -6.47
CA GLN A 200 -6.17 15.09 -6.05
C GLN A 200 -4.96 16.01 -6.23
N GLY A 201 -3.78 15.42 -6.48
CA GLY A 201 -2.52 16.14 -6.69
C GLY A 201 -2.03 16.90 -5.47
N LYS A 202 -2.33 16.41 -4.28
CA LYS A 202 -1.95 17.06 -3.02
C LYS A 202 -2.06 16.12 -1.83
N PRO A 203 -1.34 16.41 -0.72
CA PRO A 203 -1.54 15.70 0.52
C PRO A 203 -2.91 15.99 1.14
N THR A 204 -3.37 15.08 1.97
CA THR A 204 -4.50 15.32 2.91
C THR A 204 -4.11 16.34 3.96
N ARG A 205 -5.06 16.74 4.81
CA ARG A 205 -4.72 17.29 6.12
C ARG A 205 -4.00 16.23 6.93
N ASP A 206 -3.19 16.65 7.89
CA ASP A 206 -2.52 15.74 8.80
C ASP A 206 -3.56 15.01 9.64
N TYR A 207 -3.35 13.72 9.80
CA TYR A 207 -4.10 12.87 10.71
C TYR A 207 -3.52 13.02 12.11
N ASP A 208 -4.35 13.38 13.06
CA ASP A 208 -3.97 13.37 14.48
C ASP A 208 -3.86 11.93 14.96
N LEU A 209 -2.67 11.53 15.37
CA LEU A 209 -2.37 10.20 15.89
C LEU A 209 -2.29 10.15 17.42
N SER A 210 -2.71 11.22 18.12
CA SER A 210 -2.69 11.29 19.58
C SER A 210 -3.53 10.20 20.28
N GLY A 211 -4.53 9.66 19.58
CA GLY A 211 -5.31 8.50 20.03
C GLY A 211 -4.58 7.16 19.92
N TRP A 212 -3.39 7.13 19.32
CA TRP A 212 -2.55 5.95 19.19
C TRP A 212 -1.35 5.99 20.15
N SER A 213 -0.83 4.83 20.48
CA SER A 213 0.39 4.65 21.27
C SER A 213 1.09 3.36 20.86
N ILE A 214 2.34 3.20 21.27
CA ILE A 214 3.08 1.94 21.05
C ILE A 214 2.33 0.77 21.70
N GLN A 215 1.72 0.98 22.87
CA GLN A 215 0.92 -0.05 23.53
C GLN A 215 -0.32 -0.41 22.72
N ARG A 216 -1.06 0.57 22.19
CA ARG A 216 -2.22 0.29 21.34
C ARG A 216 -1.84 -0.44 20.04
N LEU A 217 -0.70 -0.12 19.45
CA LEU A 217 -0.18 -0.89 18.32
C LEU A 217 0.17 -2.33 18.72
N ALA A 218 0.80 -2.50 19.89
CA ALA A 218 1.08 -3.83 20.45
C ALA A 218 -0.19 -4.66 20.65
N ASP A 219 -1.26 -4.05 21.16
CA ASP A 219 -2.55 -4.72 21.35
C ASP A 219 -3.14 -5.16 20.00
N VAL A 220 -3.22 -4.26 19.02
CA VAL A 220 -3.77 -4.59 17.68
C VAL A 220 -2.97 -5.68 16.98
N TYR A 221 -1.64 -5.60 16.98
CA TYR A 221 -0.79 -6.63 16.37
C TYR A 221 -0.81 -7.93 17.15
N GLY A 222 -0.92 -7.87 18.48
CA GLY A 222 -1.07 -9.03 19.37
C GLY A 222 -2.35 -9.80 19.08
N GLU A 223 -3.50 -9.13 19.05
CA GLU A 223 -4.81 -9.72 18.73
C GLU A 223 -4.79 -10.40 17.34
N ALA A 224 -4.22 -9.73 16.32
CA ALA A 224 -4.10 -10.30 15.00
C ALA A 224 -3.18 -11.54 14.97
N ASP A 225 -2.07 -11.50 15.71
CA ASP A 225 -1.12 -12.61 15.81
C ASP A 225 -1.73 -13.82 16.52
N GLU A 226 -2.44 -13.59 17.63
CA GLU A 226 -3.16 -14.63 18.36
C GLU A 226 -4.27 -15.27 17.51
N GLN A 227 -5.06 -14.45 16.81
CA GLN A 227 -6.10 -14.95 15.90
C GLN A 227 -5.52 -15.85 14.81
N ILE A 228 -4.39 -15.45 14.21
CA ILE A 228 -3.70 -16.20 13.16
C ILE A 228 -3.12 -17.52 13.73
N LYS A 229 -2.50 -17.48 14.91
CA LYS A 229 -1.92 -18.67 15.57
C LYS A 229 -3.00 -19.65 16.03
N ALA A 230 -4.15 -19.15 16.46
CA ALA A 230 -5.31 -19.97 16.81
C ALA A 230 -6.05 -20.55 15.59
N GLU A 231 -5.58 -20.21 14.36
CA GLU A 231 -6.24 -20.61 13.11
C GLU A 231 -7.73 -20.18 13.03
N ASN A 232 -8.09 -19.09 13.71
CA ASN A 232 -9.44 -18.57 13.69
C ASN A 232 -9.67 -17.70 12.45
N PHE A 233 -10.20 -18.31 11.40
CA PHE A 233 -10.43 -17.69 10.10
C PHE A 233 -11.91 -17.63 9.71
N ASP A 234 -12.79 -17.34 10.66
CA ASP A 234 -14.22 -17.25 10.43
C ASP A 234 -14.53 -16.25 9.29
N PRO A 235 -15.30 -16.69 8.27
CA PRO A 235 -15.60 -15.83 7.13
C PRO A 235 -16.52 -14.67 7.54
N LYS A 236 -16.27 -13.50 6.92
CA LYS A 236 -17.13 -12.31 7.06
C LYS A 236 -17.73 -11.94 5.69
N PRO A 237 -18.63 -12.78 5.12
CA PRO A 237 -19.19 -12.50 3.80
C PRO A 237 -20.19 -11.35 3.85
N SER A 238 -20.05 -10.42 2.92
CA SER A 238 -21.03 -9.41 2.56
C SER A 238 -20.81 -9.03 1.09
N VAL A 239 -21.78 -8.40 0.46
CA VAL A 239 -21.61 -7.91 -0.92
C VAL A 239 -20.41 -6.96 -1.00
N GLU A 240 -20.29 -6.03 -0.06
CA GLU A 240 -19.20 -5.04 -0.01
C GLU A 240 -17.84 -5.71 0.21
N THR A 241 -17.75 -6.69 1.12
CA THR A 241 -16.52 -7.41 1.43
C THR A 241 -16.07 -8.29 0.26
N CYS A 242 -17.02 -8.94 -0.43
CA CYS A 242 -16.75 -9.91 -1.48
C CYS A 242 -16.56 -9.28 -2.86
N GLN A 243 -17.16 -8.11 -3.14
CA GLN A 243 -17.15 -7.45 -4.45
C GLN A 243 -15.74 -7.30 -5.05
N PHE A 244 -14.77 -6.88 -4.23
CA PHE A 244 -13.37 -6.69 -4.65
C PHE A 244 -12.40 -7.66 -3.96
N CYS A 245 -12.90 -8.80 -3.50
CA CYS A 245 -12.06 -9.82 -2.90
C CYS A 245 -11.31 -10.59 -3.98
N SER A 246 -9.99 -10.44 -4.03
CA SER A 246 -9.15 -11.08 -5.06
C SER A 246 -9.22 -12.61 -5.05
N VAL A 247 -9.55 -13.22 -3.90
CA VAL A 247 -9.66 -14.68 -3.74
C VAL A 247 -11.09 -15.20 -3.79
N ARG A 248 -12.08 -14.36 -4.15
CA ARG A 248 -13.49 -14.75 -4.13
C ARG A 248 -13.80 -16.00 -4.96
N ASN A 249 -13.09 -16.20 -6.08
CA ASN A 249 -13.31 -17.36 -6.95
C ASN A 249 -12.83 -18.70 -6.33
N SER A 250 -12.04 -18.63 -5.26
CA SER A 250 -11.56 -19.77 -4.48
C SER A 250 -12.26 -19.90 -3.12
N CYS A 251 -13.26 -19.06 -2.85
CA CYS A 251 -13.92 -18.95 -1.56
C CYS A 251 -15.34 -19.57 -1.61
N ASN A 252 -15.61 -20.55 -0.75
CA ASN A 252 -16.93 -21.19 -0.66
C ASN A 252 -17.99 -20.30 -0.01
N PHE A 253 -17.61 -19.20 0.62
CA PHE A 253 -18.47 -18.26 1.33
C PHE A 253 -18.71 -16.97 0.55
N ALA A 254 -18.15 -16.86 -0.67
CA ALA A 254 -18.24 -15.62 -1.44
C ALA A 254 -19.68 -15.29 -1.80
N MET A 255 -20.10 -14.05 -1.52
CA MET A 255 -21.38 -13.50 -1.96
C MET A 255 -21.23 -12.87 -3.34
N ALA A 256 -22.25 -13.06 -4.18
CA ALA A 256 -22.32 -12.55 -5.55
C ALA A 256 -22.69 -11.04 -5.58
#